data_4b10d3f7b17c5de637085833bdc7596a
#
_entry.id   4b10d3f7b17c5de637085833bdc7596a
#
_cell.length_a   1.000
_cell.length_b   1.000
_cell.length_c   1.000
_cell.angle_alpha   90.00
_cell.angle_beta   90.00
_cell.angle_gamma   90.00
#
_symmetry.space_group_name_H-M   'P 1'
#
loop_
_entity.id
_entity.type
_entity.pdbx_description
1 polymer ?
#
loop_
_entity_poly.entity_id
_entity_poly.type
_entity_poly.pdbx_seq_one_letter_code
_entity_poly.pdbx_strand_id
1 'polypeptide(L)'
;LCQELFPIVQEISKSLKWDLEKNELNCVDIWTVINKKNSFNTSHIHKNSILSCVYYLKIPKDKKGGNLIIKDPRNVWEFFPRPTVLEDCSYNLKSTIGSVNHNPNELVIKPEVGKMIVFPSWLEHKVTQNLSEEKDSDRIALAFNVIENKCQQ
;
A
#
# COMPACT_ATOMS: atom_id res chain seq x y z
N LEU A 1 -5.82 -10.67 15.05
CA LEU A 1 -5.18 -10.33 13.76
C LEU A 1 -4.35 -9.05 13.85
N CYS A 2 -4.89 -7.90 14.34
CA CYS A 2 -4.07 -6.69 14.47
C CYS A 2 -2.91 -6.86 15.45
N GLN A 3 -3.11 -7.57 16.56
CA GLN A 3 -2.04 -7.90 17.51
C GLN A 3 -0.94 -8.76 16.89
N GLU A 4 -1.24 -9.52 15.85
CA GLU A 4 -0.28 -10.34 15.11
C GLU A 4 0.42 -9.56 13.99
N LEU A 5 -0.27 -8.60 13.38
CA LEU A 5 0.28 -7.78 12.30
C LEU A 5 1.15 -6.62 12.80
N PHE A 6 0.82 -6.06 13.95
CA PHE A 6 1.52 -4.88 14.47
C PHE A 6 3.01 -5.11 14.76
N PRO A 7 3.46 -6.26 15.32
CA PRO A 7 4.88 -6.56 15.47
C PRO A 7 5.68 -6.48 14.16
N ILE A 8 5.04 -6.84 13.02
CA ILE A 8 5.68 -6.73 11.70
C ILE A 8 5.94 -5.26 11.34
N VAL A 9 4.99 -4.38 11.66
CA VAL A 9 5.17 -2.93 11.45
C VAL A 9 6.31 -2.39 12.30
N GLN A 10 6.43 -2.83 13.55
CA GLN A 10 7.53 -2.45 14.42
C GLN A 10 8.89 -2.93 13.88
N GLU A 11 8.94 -4.15 13.34
CA GLU A 11 10.16 -4.69 12.72
C GLU A 11 10.56 -3.90 11.47
N ILE A 12 9.59 -3.54 10.60
CA ILE A 12 9.82 -2.67 9.44
C ILE A 12 10.36 -1.32 9.91
N SER A 13 9.77 -0.71 10.92
CA SER A 13 10.19 0.59 11.46
C SER A 13 11.62 0.55 12.03
N LYS A 14 11.98 -0.54 12.69
CA LYS A 14 13.37 -0.79 13.15
C LYS A 14 14.33 -0.90 11.95
N SER A 15 13.93 -1.58 10.89
CA SER A 15 14.74 -1.70 9.67
C SER A 15 14.98 -0.36 8.99
N LEU A 16 14.03 0.58 9.13
CA LEU A 16 14.14 1.97 8.69
C LEU A 16 14.96 2.86 9.65
N LYS A 17 15.53 2.26 10.72
CA LYS A 17 16.31 2.94 11.78
C LYS A 17 15.53 4.00 12.54
N TRP A 18 14.23 3.79 12.73
CA TRP A 18 13.43 4.64 13.60
C TRP A 18 13.75 4.36 15.06
N ASP A 19 13.87 5.43 15.85
CA ASP A 19 14.17 5.35 17.28
C ASP A 19 12.87 5.02 18.06
N LEU A 20 12.59 3.74 18.19
CA LEU A 20 11.40 3.25 18.90
C LEU A 20 11.55 3.25 20.43
N GLU A 21 12.74 3.57 20.96
CA GLU A 21 12.94 3.76 22.41
C GLU A 21 12.40 5.12 22.86
N LYS A 22 12.49 6.13 21.98
CA LYS A 22 11.96 7.48 22.24
C LYS A 22 10.55 7.69 21.74
N ASN A 23 10.11 6.89 20.78
CA ASN A 23 8.85 7.08 20.08
C ASN A 23 8.07 5.76 20.05
N GLU A 24 6.95 5.72 20.73
CA GLU A 24 6.07 4.56 20.74
C GLU A 24 5.16 4.58 19.50
N LEU A 25 5.09 3.45 18.81
CA LEU A 25 4.14 3.27 17.71
C LEU A 25 2.83 2.68 18.23
N ASN A 26 1.73 3.27 17.81
CA ASN A 26 0.39 2.79 18.15
C ASN A 26 -0.46 2.60 16.90
N CYS A 27 -1.16 1.45 16.86
CA CYS A 27 -2.12 1.14 15.81
C CYS A 27 -3.45 1.85 16.13
N VAL A 28 -3.94 2.60 15.16
CA VAL A 28 -5.20 3.35 15.26
C VAL A 28 -6.03 3.15 13.99
N ASP A 29 -7.30 3.56 14.03
CA ASP A 29 -8.22 3.59 12.88
C ASP A 29 -8.24 2.26 12.11
N ILE A 30 -8.62 1.19 12.78
CA ILE A 30 -8.70 -0.14 12.18
C ILE A 30 -10.07 -0.34 11.53
N TRP A 31 -10.09 -0.68 10.23
CA TRP A 31 -11.33 -0.94 9.51
C TRP A 31 -11.19 -2.01 8.44
N THR A 32 -12.31 -2.61 8.06
CA THR A 32 -12.37 -3.57 6.96
C THR A 32 -12.91 -2.88 5.70
N VAL A 33 -12.18 -3.02 4.60
CA VAL A 33 -12.57 -2.53 3.28
C VAL A 33 -13.11 -3.70 2.47
N ILE A 34 -14.38 -3.60 2.04
CA ILE A 34 -15.01 -4.59 1.16
C ILE A 34 -15.32 -3.91 -0.17
N ASN A 35 -14.52 -4.26 -1.19
CA ASN A 35 -14.76 -3.81 -2.55
C ASN A 35 -15.53 -4.90 -3.31
N LYS A 36 -16.82 -4.69 -3.50
CA LYS A 36 -17.68 -5.51 -4.37
C LYS A 36 -17.33 -5.28 -5.84
N LYS A 37 -17.91 -6.07 -6.74
CA LYS A 37 -17.80 -5.84 -8.20
C LYS A 37 -18.08 -4.37 -8.51
N ASN A 38 -17.25 -3.77 -9.35
CA ASN A 38 -17.25 -2.37 -9.78
C ASN A 38 -16.94 -1.32 -8.68
N SER A 39 -16.73 -1.72 -7.44
CA SER A 39 -16.30 -0.79 -6.39
C SER A 39 -14.82 -0.44 -6.52
N PHE A 40 -14.49 0.78 -6.11
CA PHE A 40 -13.12 1.32 -6.10
C PHE A 40 -12.96 2.27 -4.90
N ASN A 41 -11.73 2.68 -4.61
CA ASN A 41 -11.46 3.77 -3.69
C ASN A 41 -10.83 4.93 -4.46
N THR A 42 -11.35 6.13 -4.30
CA THR A 42 -10.79 7.35 -4.88
C THR A 42 -9.43 7.67 -4.32
N SER A 43 -8.66 8.49 -5.02
CA SER A 43 -7.35 8.95 -4.57
C SER A 43 -7.47 9.77 -3.29
N HIS A 44 -6.67 9.42 -2.27
CA HIS A 44 -6.68 10.06 -0.96
C HIS A 44 -5.36 9.86 -0.22
N ILE A 45 -5.21 10.55 0.91
CA ILE A 45 -4.14 10.40 1.89
C ILE A 45 -4.75 10.20 3.27
N HIS A 46 -3.99 9.65 4.21
CA HIS A 46 -4.42 9.57 5.61
C HIS A 46 -3.71 10.64 6.43
N LYS A 47 -4.52 11.53 7.02
CA LYS A 47 -4.01 12.61 7.89
C LYS A 47 -3.78 12.08 9.31
N ASN A 48 -2.90 12.76 10.05
CA ASN A 48 -2.63 12.47 11.47
C ASN A 48 -2.08 11.07 11.76
N SER A 49 -1.47 10.42 10.77
CA SER A 49 -0.79 9.15 10.92
C SER A 49 0.51 9.13 10.13
N ILE A 50 1.45 8.28 10.53
CA ILE A 50 2.76 8.19 9.89
C ILE A 50 2.85 7.04 8.90
N LEU A 51 2.19 5.92 9.20
CA LEU A 51 2.08 4.77 8.30
C LEU A 51 0.63 4.37 8.09
N SER A 52 0.34 3.92 6.89
CA SER A 52 -0.88 3.22 6.52
C SER A 52 -0.56 1.79 6.13
N CYS A 53 -1.39 0.87 6.57
CA CYS A 53 -1.22 -0.56 6.38
C CYS A 53 -2.46 -1.15 5.72
N VAL A 54 -2.25 -2.06 4.77
CA VAL A 54 -3.32 -2.83 4.11
C VAL A 54 -2.94 -4.30 4.11
N TYR A 55 -3.77 -5.14 4.71
CA TYR A 55 -3.60 -6.59 4.73
C TYR A 55 -4.74 -7.26 3.97
N TYR A 56 -4.43 -8.10 2.99
CA TYR A 56 -5.43 -8.72 2.13
C TYR A 56 -5.96 -10.03 2.73
N LEU A 57 -7.26 -10.04 3.06
CA LEU A 57 -7.97 -11.19 3.64
C LEU A 57 -8.58 -12.10 2.56
N LYS A 58 -9.11 -11.47 1.50
CA LYS A 58 -9.78 -12.18 0.42
C LYS A 58 -9.61 -11.44 -0.89
N ILE A 59 -9.33 -12.18 -1.94
CA ILE A 59 -9.20 -11.68 -3.31
C ILE A 59 -9.96 -12.62 -4.25
N PRO A 60 -10.73 -12.11 -5.23
CA PRO A 60 -11.35 -12.92 -6.27
C PRO A 60 -10.29 -13.76 -7.01
N LYS A 61 -10.63 -14.99 -7.39
CA LYS A 61 -9.67 -15.92 -8.01
C LYS A 61 -9.18 -15.43 -9.37
N ASP A 62 -10.05 -14.74 -10.14
CA ASP A 62 -9.70 -14.16 -11.45
C ASP A 62 -8.79 -12.92 -11.35
N LYS A 63 -8.60 -12.37 -10.14
CA LYS A 63 -7.69 -11.25 -9.82
C LYS A 63 -7.83 -10.04 -10.77
N LYS A 64 -9.04 -9.78 -11.28
CA LYS A 64 -9.29 -8.68 -12.20
C LYS A 64 -9.51 -7.36 -11.44
N GLY A 65 -8.58 -6.43 -11.56
CA GLY A 65 -8.66 -5.12 -10.90
C GLY A 65 -8.37 -5.17 -9.39
N GLY A 66 -8.89 -4.19 -8.66
CA GLY A 66 -8.70 -4.07 -7.21
C GLY A 66 -7.25 -3.82 -6.78
N ASN A 67 -6.41 -3.30 -7.69
CA ASN A 67 -5.00 -3.01 -7.41
C ASN A 67 -4.87 -1.78 -6.51
N LEU A 68 -3.95 -1.82 -5.57
CA LEU A 68 -3.51 -0.64 -4.85
C LEU A 68 -2.55 0.15 -5.75
N ILE A 69 -2.86 1.41 -5.97
CA ILE A 69 -2.02 2.34 -6.71
C ILE A 69 -1.47 3.36 -5.72
N ILE A 70 -0.15 3.48 -5.64
CA ILE A 70 0.52 4.53 -4.87
C ILE A 70 1.16 5.50 -5.86
N LYS A 71 0.88 6.79 -5.70
CA LYS A 71 1.42 7.84 -6.55
C LYS A 71 2.79 8.28 -6.05
N ASP A 72 3.76 8.34 -6.94
CA ASP A 72 5.06 8.96 -6.63
C ASP A 72 4.86 10.48 -6.49
N PRO A 73 5.16 11.07 -5.33
CA PRO A 73 4.98 12.52 -5.12
C PRO A 73 5.99 13.37 -5.89
N ARG A 74 7.01 12.75 -6.46
CA ARG A 74 8.04 13.45 -7.23
C ARG A 74 7.59 13.59 -8.67
N ASN A 75 7.03 14.74 -9.05
CA ASN A 75 6.56 15.05 -10.42
C ASN A 75 7.70 15.24 -11.45
N VAL A 76 8.90 14.75 -11.15
CA VAL A 76 10.08 14.94 -12.01
C VAL A 76 9.85 14.35 -13.42
N TRP A 77 9.07 13.28 -13.50
CA TRP A 77 8.82 12.57 -14.76
C TRP A 77 7.85 13.27 -15.71
N GLU A 78 7.08 14.24 -15.23
CA GLU A 78 6.23 15.07 -16.09
C GLU A 78 7.05 16.05 -16.93
N PHE A 79 8.26 16.39 -16.45
CA PHE A 79 9.11 17.40 -17.07
C PHE A 79 10.30 16.82 -17.87
N PHE A 80 10.62 15.56 -17.65
CA PHE A 80 11.72 14.91 -18.34
C PHE A 80 11.21 13.73 -19.17
N PRO A 81 11.49 13.72 -20.52
CA PRO A 81 11.24 12.55 -21.30
C PRO A 81 12.03 11.39 -20.69
N ARG A 82 11.36 10.28 -20.42
CA ARG A 82 12.05 9.08 -19.96
C ARG A 82 13.07 8.67 -21.00
N PRO A 83 14.33 8.49 -20.62
CA PRO A 83 15.19 7.67 -21.44
C PRO A 83 14.53 6.29 -21.56
N THR A 84 14.50 5.75 -22.76
CA THR A 84 14.11 4.36 -22.99
C THR A 84 14.98 3.53 -22.05
N VAL A 85 14.42 3.03 -20.96
CA VAL A 85 15.17 2.25 -19.98
C VAL A 85 15.49 0.96 -20.70
N LEU A 86 16.73 0.81 -21.11
CA LEU A 86 17.26 -0.48 -21.49
C LEU A 86 16.98 -1.45 -20.35
N GLU A 87 16.56 -2.66 -20.66
CA GLU A 87 16.07 -3.68 -19.71
C GLU A 87 17.04 -4.00 -18.55
N ASP A 88 18.24 -3.47 -18.58
CA ASP A 88 19.35 -3.71 -17.67
C ASP A 88 19.57 -2.66 -16.56
N CYS A 89 18.77 -1.62 -16.46
CA CYS A 89 18.80 -0.78 -15.26
C CYS A 89 18.09 -1.52 -14.12
N SER A 90 18.75 -2.51 -13.61
CA SER A 90 18.35 -3.33 -12.46
C SER A 90 18.54 -2.57 -11.15
N TYR A 91 17.76 -1.54 -10.92
CA TYR A 91 17.24 -1.41 -9.56
C TYR A 91 16.30 -2.59 -9.39
N ASN A 92 16.55 -3.45 -8.41
CA ASN A 92 15.77 -4.65 -8.08
C ASN A 92 14.30 -4.33 -7.69
N LEU A 93 13.67 -3.41 -8.40
CA LEU A 93 12.24 -3.12 -8.32
C LEU A 93 11.41 -4.21 -9.02
N LYS A 94 12.03 -5.01 -9.88
CA LYS A 94 11.36 -6.11 -10.61
C LYS A 94 10.85 -7.25 -9.74
N SER A 95 11.43 -7.46 -8.57
CA SER A 95 11.06 -8.62 -7.73
C SER A 95 9.82 -8.39 -6.88
N THR A 96 9.42 -7.13 -6.68
CA THR A 96 8.32 -6.78 -5.78
C THR A 96 7.13 -6.12 -6.49
N ILE A 97 7.30 -5.68 -7.73
CA ILE A 97 6.31 -4.89 -8.45
C ILE A 97 5.97 -5.60 -9.76
N GLY A 98 4.80 -6.25 -9.79
CA GLY A 98 4.26 -6.78 -11.04
C GLY A 98 4.12 -5.68 -12.09
N SER A 99 4.34 -6.02 -13.35
CA SER A 99 4.39 -5.21 -14.57
C SER A 99 3.98 -3.74 -14.39
N VAL A 100 4.95 -2.85 -14.59
CA VAL A 100 4.74 -1.40 -14.57
C VAL A 100 3.79 -1.07 -15.73
N ASN A 101 2.54 -0.81 -15.43
CA ASN A 101 1.65 -0.14 -16.36
C ASN A 101 2.19 1.28 -16.62
N HIS A 102 2.07 1.74 -17.83
CA HIS A 102 2.72 2.89 -18.47
C HIS A 102 2.63 4.26 -17.77
N ASN A 103 2.15 4.36 -16.54
CA ASN A 103 2.21 5.61 -15.78
C ASN A 103 3.46 5.65 -14.90
N PRO A 104 4.45 6.46 -15.24
CA PRO A 104 5.72 6.53 -14.50
C PRO A 104 5.58 6.97 -13.06
N ASN A 105 4.49 7.63 -12.74
CA ASN A 105 4.24 8.22 -11.43
C ASN A 105 3.37 7.34 -10.53
N GLU A 106 3.03 6.13 -10.97
CA GLU A 106 2.17 5.23 -10.23
C GLU A 106 2.85 3.86 -9.99
N LEU A 107 2.94 3.48 -8.73
CA LEU A 107 3.29 2.15 -8.30
C LEU A 107 2.03 1.30 -8.24
N VAL A 108 1.95 0.28 -9.09
CA VAL A 108 0.81 -0.65 -9.14
C VAL A 108 1.12 -1.89 -8.32
N ILE A 109 0.38 -2.12 -7.26
CA ILE A 109 0.52 -3.27 -6.37
C ILE A 109 -0.69 -4.18 -6.54
N LYS A 110 -0.46 -5.38 -7.09
CA LYS A 110 -1.50 -6.40 -7.21
C LYS A 110 -1.82 -6.99 -5.83
N PRO A 111 -3.12 -7.14 -5.51
CA PRO A 111 -3.52 -7.75 -4.25
C PRO A 111 -3.23 -9.26 -4.24
N GLU A 112 -2.80 -9.75 -3.08
CA GLU A 112 -2.56 -11.17 -2.82
C GLU A 112 -2.99 -11.50 -1.39
N VAL A 113 -3.74 -12.60 -1.20
CA VAL A 113 -4.17 -13.02 0.14
C VAL A 113 -2.94 -13.29 1.02
N GLY A 114 -2.99 -12.77 2.25
CA GLY A 114 -1.89 -12.89 3.21
C GLY A 114 -0.76 -11.85 3.05
N LYS A 115 -0.82 -11.03 2.00
CA LYS A 115 0.16 -9.95 1.79
C LYS A 115 -0.22 -8.71 2.58
N MET A 116 0.75 -8.11 3.26
CA MET A 116 0.63 -6.81 3.90
C MET A 116 1.46 -5.77 3.15
N ILE A 117 0.89 -4.61 2.91
CA ILE A 117 1.57 -3.43 2.36
C ILE A 117 1.59 -2.36 3.44
N VAL A 118 2.78 -1.83 3.71
CA VAL A 118 3.01 -0.73 4.65
C VAL A 118 3.63 0.42 3.87
N PHE A 119 3.07 1.61 4.01
CA PHE A 119 3.55 2.79 3.30
C PHE A 119 3.29 4.07 4.11
N PRO A 120 4.05 5.15 3.88
CA PRO A 120 3.82 6.43 4.52
C PRO A 120 2.41 6.95 4.27
N SER A 121 1.71 7.37 5.33
CA SER A 121 0.30 7.78 5.26
C SER A 121 0.05 9.01 4.39
N TRP A 122 1.06 9.82 4.18
CA TRP A 122 1.00 11.02 3.33
C TRP A 122 1.08 10.71 1.82
N LEU A 123 1.43 9.48 1.42
CA LEU A 123 1.44 9.09 0.01
C LEU A 123 0.01 8.99 -0.52
N GLU A 124 -0.23 9.71 -1.60
CA GLU A 124 -1.50 9.65 -2.32
C GLU A 124 -1.68 8.26 -2.92
N HIS A 125 -2.82 7.65 -2.65
CA HIS A 125 -3.11 6.30 -3.11
C HIS A 125 -4.59 6.10 -3.42
N LYS A 126 -4.87 5.09 -4.23
CA LYS A 126 -6.22 4.69 -4.66
C LYS A 126 -6.31 3.18 -4.80
N VAL A 127 -7.52 2.64 -4.86
CA VAL A 127 -7.76 1.26 -5.26
C VAL A 127 -8.52 1.27 -6.59
N THR A 128 -7.98 0.56 -7.60
CA THR A 128 -8.65 0.46 -8.89
C THR A 128 -9.94 -0.33 -8.79
N GLN A 129 -10.81 -0.16 -9.76
CA GLN A 129 -12.09 -0.86 -9.82
C GLN A 129 -11.90 -2.39 -9.74
N ASN A 130 -12.71 -3.04 -8.92
CA ASN A 130 -12.81 -4.50 -8.89
C ASN A 130 -13.61 -4.98 -10.10
N LEU A 131 -12.95 -5.57 -11.07
CA LEU A 131 -13.53 -6.02 -12.34
C LEU A 131 -13.80 -7.53 -12.37
N SER A 132 -13.84 -8.18 -11.21
CA SER A 132 -14.09 -9.61 -11.13
C SER A 132 -15.47 -9.97 -11.68
N GLU A 133 -15.53 -11.04 -12.47
CA GLU A 133 -16.75 -11.63 -13.01
C GLU A 133 -17.23 -12.84 -12.18
N GLU A 134 -16.52 -13.17 -11.11
CA GLU A 134 -16.88 -14.29 -10.26
C GLU A 134 -18.15 -14.01 -9.46
N LYS A 135 -18.92 -15.07 -9.16
CA LYS A 135 -20.09 -14.99 -8.29
C LYS A 135 -19.73 -14.46 -6.88
N ASP A 136 -18.56 -14.85 -6.38
CA ASP A 136 -17.98 -14.40 -5.12
C ASP A 136 -16.82 -13.43 -5.42
N SER A 137 -17.18 -12.23 -5.84
CA SER A 137 -16.26 -11.20 -6.35
C SER A 137 -15.71 -10.26 -5.28
N ASP A 138 -16.04 -10.45 -4.01
CA ASP A 138 -15.62 -9.53 -2.95
C ASP A 138 -14.10 -9.56 -2.74
N ARG A 139 -13.48 -8.37 -2.84
CA ARG A 139 -12.12 -8.12 -2.38
C ARG A 139 -12.19 -7.54 -0.98
N ILE A 140 -11.61 -8.25 -0.01
CA ILE A 140 -11.65 -7.87 1.40
C ILE A 140 -10.23 -7.61 1.89
N ALA A 141 -10.02 -6.44 2.48
CA ALA A 141 -8.77 -6.06 3.10
C ALA A 141 -9.01 -5.46 4.49
N LEU A 142 -8.11 -5.72 5.42
CA LEU A 142 -8.02 -5.01 6.68
C LEU A 142 -7.08 -3.83 6.47
N ALA A 143 -7.54 -2.64 6.80
CA ALA A 143 -6.72 -1.43 6.78
C ALA A 143 -6.60 -0.87 8.19
N PHE A 144 -5.44 -0.28 8.50
CA PHE A 144 -5.19 0.40 9.75
C PHE A 144 -4.11 1.46 9.59
N ASN A 145 -4.15 2.45 10.46
CA ASN A 145 -3.14 3.49 10.53
C ASN A 145 -2.25 3.33 11.77
N VAL A 146 -1.05 3.87 11.68
CA VAL A 146 -0.08 3.90 12.78
C VAL A 146 0.29 5.34 13.07
N ILE A 147 0.24 5.69 14.33
CA ILE A 147 0.71 6.98 14.86
C ILE A 147 1.98 6.78 15.68
N GLU A 148 2.73 7.85 15.84
CA GLU A 148 3.87 7.95 16.74
C GLU A 148 3.47 8.81 17.93
N ASN A 149 3.62 8.26 19.13
CA ASN A 149 3.52 9.01 20.37
C ASN A 149 4.91 9.26 20.92
N LYS A 150 5.23 10.52 21.20
CA LYS A 150 6.47 10.83 21.94
C LYS A 150 6.34 10.26 23.35
N CYS A 151 7.30 9.43 23.75
CA CYS A 151 7.42 9.06 25.16
C CYS A 151 7.63 10.36 25.94
N GLN A 152 6.73 10.67 26.88
CA GLN A 152 6.95 11.78 27.80
C GLN A 152 8.19 11.44 28.65
N GLN A 153 9.22 12.23 28.51
CA GLN A 153 10.40 12.20 29.38
C GLN A 153 10.05 12.70 30.77
#